data_10be98bc2801de653fa8876ebf05ba76
#
_entry.id   10be98bc2801de653fa8876ebf05ba76
#
_cell.length_a   1.000
_cell.length_b   1.000
_cell.length_c   1.000
_cell.angle_alpha   90.00
_cell.angle_beta   90.00
_cell.angle_gamma   90.00
#
_symmetry.space_group_name_H-M   'P 1'
#
loop_
_entity.id
_entity.type
_entity.pdbx_description
1 polymer ?
#
loop_
_entity_poly.entity_id
_entity_poly.type
_entity_poly.pdbx_seq_one_letter_code
_entity_poly.pdbx_strand_id
1 'polypeptide(L)'
;MTDQNPVFTHQSISRAILAAAGDAIVASDRDGIIQFWNPGAERIFGYGADQAVGRSLDLMIPERLRPRHWEGYRKVMATGQSRYGAGELLSVPGLRRDGSPLSIEFTIAPIHSEQGEIIGLVAVMRDVTARFEETKRLRQQLRALPARGDDG
;
A
#
# COMPACT_ATOMS: atom_id res chain seq x y z
N MET A 1 21.70 -32.61 -25.85
CA MET A 1 21.15 -31.92 -24.66
C MET A 1 21.57 -30.45 -24.77
N THR A 2 20.68 -29.62 -25.24
CA THR A 2 20.88 -28.19 -25.21
C THR A 2 20.64 -27.72 -23.78
N ASP A 3 21.69 -27.35 -23.11
CA ASP A 3 21.66 -26.70 -21.80
C ASP A 3 21.02 -25.30 -22.01
N GLN A 4 19.69 -25.26 -22.01
CA GLN A 4 18.98 -23.97 -22.07
C GLN A 4 19.04 -23.39 -20.67
N ASN A 5 20.01 -22.51 -20.46
CA ASN A 5 20.01 -21.63 -19.29
C ASN A 5 18.63 -20.97 -19.20
N PRO A 6 17.97 -21.02 -18.04
CA PRO A 6 16.66 -20.39 -17.86
C PRO A 6 16.78 -18.88 -18.15
N VAL A 7 15.93 -18.40 -19.07
CA VAL A 7 15.93 -16.96 -19.42
C VAL A 7 14.99 -16.23 -18.50
N PHE A 8 15.50 -15.23 -17.78
CA PHE A 8 14.70 -14.31 -16.99
C PHE A 8 13.99 -13.33 -17.91
N THR A 9 12.67 -13.30 -17.85
CA THR A 9 11.85 -12.36 -18.59
C THR A 9 11.14 -11.39 -17.64
N HIS A 10 10.75 -10.22 -18.14
CA HIS A 10 9.92 -9.30 -17.34
C HIS A 10 8.63 -9.98 -16.87
N GLN A 11 8.03 -10.84 -17.68
CA GLN A 11 6.85 -11.57 -17.32
C GLN A 11 7.08 -12.56 -16.17
N SER A 12 8.17 -13.33 -16.20
CA SER A 12 8.49 -14.26 -15.11
C SER A 12 8.80 -13.55 -13.80
N ILE A 13 9.52 -12.44 -13.86
CA ILE A 13 9.83 -11.59 -12.71
C ILE A 13 8.56 -10.96 -12.14
N SER A 14 7.71 -10.41 -13.00
CA SER A 14 6.43 -9.80 -12.59
C SER A 14 5.53 -10.80 -11.89
N ARG A 15 5.40 -12.02 -12.42
CA ARG A 15 4.62 -13.09 -11.78
C ARG A 15 5.14 -13.41 -10.38
N ALA A 16 6.45 -13.49 -10.21
CA ALA A 16 7.05 -13.77 -8.91
C ALA A 16 6.77 -12.63 -7.90
N ILE A 17 6.90 -11.38 -8.33
CA ILE A 17 6.62 -10.21 -7.49
C ILE A 17 5.13 -10.16 -7.10
N LEU A 18 4.23 -10.34 -8.08
CA LEU A 18 2.79 -10.27 -7.85
C LEU A 18 2.27 -11.42 -6.98
N ALA A 19 2.92 -12.59 -7.02
CA ALA A 19 2.58 -13.72 -6.18
C ALA A 19 3.12 -13.64 -4.75
N ALA A 20 3.88 -12.59 -4.42
CA ALA A 20 4.46 -12.43 -3.08
C ALA A 20 3.38 -12.30 -2.00
N ALA A 21 3.62 -12.90 -0.84
CA ALA A 21 2.70 -12.85 0.30
C ALA A 21 3.16 -11.87 1.40
N GLY A 22 4.38 -11.36 1.32
CA GLY A 22 4.95 -10.42 2.30
C GLY A 22 4.35 -9.03 2.21
N ASP A 23 4.27 -8.49 1.00
CA ASP A 23 3.72 -7.17 0.74
C ASP A 23 2.37 -7.29 0.00
N ALA A 24 1.46 -6.36 0.28
CA ALA A 24 0.23 -6.23 -0.48
C ALA A 24 0.51 -5.45 -1.77
N ILE A 25 0.11 -6.03 -2.89
CA ILE A 25 0.15 -5.36 -4.19
C ILE A 25 -1.28 -5.24 -4.69
N VAL A 26 -1.74 -4.00 -4.84
CA VAL A 26 -3.11 -3.67 -5.23
C VAL A 26 -3.06 -2.74 -6.42
N ALA A 27 -3.75 -3.10 -7.50
CA ALA A 27 -3.95 -2.23 -8.64
C ALA A 27 -5.42 -1.81 -8.73
N SER A 28 -5.65 -0.57 -9.10
CA SER A 28 -6.98 0.01 -9.28
C SER A 28 -7.06 0.84 -10.55
N ASP A 29 -8.25 0.95 -11.12
CA ASP A 29 -8.50 1.74 -12.31
C ASP A 29 -8.68 3.23 -12.00
N ARG A 30 -9.03 4.02 -13.02
CA ARG A 30 -9.24 5.47 -12.87
C ARG A 30 -10.35 5.86 -11.90
N ASP A 31 -11.33 4.97 -11.70
CA ASP A 31 -12.45 5.18 -10.78
C ASP A 31 -12.17 4.62 -9.38
N GLY A 32 -10.98 4.08 -9.15
CA GLY A 32 -10.59 3.50 -7.88
C GLY A 32 -11.20 2.13 -7.61
N ILE A 33 -11.60 1.43 -8.66
CA ILE A 33 -12.09 0.05 -8.57
C ILE A 33 -10.92 -0.90 -8.66
N ILE A 34 -10.83 -1.82 -7.71
CA ILE A 34 -9.74 -2.78 -7.59
C ILE A 34 -9.76 -3.73 -8.78
N GLN A 35 -8.64 -3.83 -9.48
CA GLN A 35 -8.42 -4.69 -10.63
C GLN A 35 -7.48 -5.86 -10.34
N PHE A 36 -6.65 -5.71 -9.31
CA PHE A 36 -5.69 -6.73 -8.90
C PHE A 36 -5.48 -6.71 -7.38
N TRP A 37 -5.37 -7.89 -6.81
CA TRP A 37 -5.22 -8.11 -5.36
C TRP A 37 -4.39 -9.37 -5.15
N ASN A 38 -3.17 -9.22 -4.64
CA ASN A 38 -2.24 -10.33 -4.51
C ASN A 38 -2.41 -11.12 -3.19
N PRO A 39 -1.72 -12.24 -3.00
CA PRO A 39 -1.77 -12.99 -1.74
C PRO A 39 -1.39 -12.16 -0.50
N GLY A 40 -0.45 -11.24 -0.62
CA GLY A 40 -0.09 -10.32 0.47
C GLY A 40 -1.25 -9.41 0.88
N ALA A 41 -2.01 -8.91 -0.09
CA ALA A 41 -3.21 -8.12 0.19
C ALA A 41 -4.30 -8.95 0.89
N GLU A 42 -4.49 -10.20 0.48
CA GLU A 42 -5.42 -11.12 1.15
C GLU A 42 -5.03 -11.32 2.62
N ARG A 43 -3.77 -11.53 2.89
CA ARG A 43 -3.25 -11.73 4.25
C ARG A 43 -3.37 -10.48 5.11
N ILE A 44 -3.03 -9.33 4.59
CA ILE A 44 -2.98 -8.07 5.35
C ILE A 44 -4.38 -7.52 5.62
N PHE A 45 -5.26 -7.50 4.61
CA PHE A 45 -6.59 -6.87 4.72
C PHE A 45 -7.71 -7.84 5.07
N GLY A 46 -7.52 -9.14 4.87
CA GLY A 46 -8.49 -10.17 5.21
C GLY A 46 -9.58 -10.42 4.16
N TYR A 47 -9.49 -9.79 3.00
CA TYR A 47 -10.37 -10.10 1.85
C TYR A 47 -9.65 -11.03 0.89
N GLY A 48 -10.34 -12.04 0.36
CA GLY A 48 -9.86 -12.80 -0.79
C GLY A 48 -9.90 -11.96 -2.07
N ALA A 49 -9.08 -12.31 -3.06
CA ALA A 49 -9.06 -11.61 -4.35
C ALA A 49 -10.42 -11.62 -5.03
N ASP A 50 -11.16 -12.72 -4.95
CA ASP A 50 -12.53 -12.86 -5.45
C ASP A 50 -13.53 -11.92 -4.77
N GLN A 51 -13.26 -11.50 -3.55
CA GLN A 51 -14.07 -10.54 -2.81
C GLN A 51 -13.67 -9.08 -3.07
N ALA A 52 -12.39 -8.81 -3.26
CA ALA A 52 -11.84 -7.46 -3.37
C ALA A 52 -11.89 -6.92 -4.81
N VAL A 53 -11.54 -7.74 -5.80
CA VAL A 53 -11.54 -7.32 -7.21
C VAL A 53 -12.95 -6.93 -7.65
N GLY A 54 -13.08 -5.78 -8.29
CA GLY A 54 -14.36 -5.20 -8.70
C GLY A 54 -15.00 -4.28 -7.64
N ARG A 55 -14.43 -4.17 -6.45
CA ARG A 55 -14.89 -3.27 -5.40
C ARG A 55 -14.05 -2.00 -5.33
N SER A 56 -14.63 -0.97 -4.72
CA SER A 56 -13.91 0.29 -4.45
C SER A 56 -12.77 0.09 -3.46
N LEU A 57 -11.70 0.87 -3.62
CA LEU A 57 -10.63 0.99 -2.63
C LEU A 57 -11.14 1.40 -1.24
N ASP A 58 -12.34 1.91 -1.13
CA ASP A 58 -12.97 2.26 0.16
C ASP A 58 -12.97 1.11 1.17
N LEU A 59 -12.96 -0.14 0.68
CA LEU A 59 -12.94 -1.30 1.58
C LEU A 59 -11.75 -1.34 2.54
N MET A 60 -10.62 -0.74 2.15
CA MET A 60 -9.41 -0.68 2.98
C MET A 60 -9.11 0.70 3.57
N ILE A 61 -10.00 1.68 3.34
CA ILE A 61 -9.80 3.07 3.78
C ILE A 61 -10.81 3.39 4.90
N PRO A 62 -10.32 3.82 6.08
CA PRO A 62 -11.21 4.29 7.13
C PRO A 62 -12.15 5.38 6.62
N GLU A 63 -13.42 5.32 6.98
CA GLU A 63 -14.47 6.20 6.45
C GLU A 63 -14.12 7.68 6.53
N ARG A 64 -13.58 8.13 7.67
CA ARG A 64 -13.16 9.52 7.90
C ARG A 64 -12.07 10.02 6.94
N LEU A 65 -11.31 9.11 6.32
CA LEU A 65 -10.20 9.46 5.41
C LEU A 65 -10.59 9.37 3.93
N ARG A 66 -11.77 8.83 3.61
CA ARG A 66 -12.21 8.63 2.23
C ARG A 66 -12.28 9.92 1.40
N PRO A 67 -12.87 11.02 1.90
CA PRO A 67 -12.92 12.25 1.11
C PRO A 67 -11.53 12.76 0.69
N ARG A 68 -10.59 12.78 1.61
CA ARG A 68 -9.21 13.19 1.36
C ARG A 68 -8.47 12.25 0.41
N HIS A 69 -8.70 10.95 0.57
CA HIS A 69 -8.13 9.94 -0.32
C HIS A 69 -8.58 10.15 -1.77
N TRP A 70 -9.87 10.32 -1.99
CA TRP A 70 -10.43 10.50 -3.34
C TRP A 70 -10.04 11.83 -3.97
N GLU A 71 -9.90 12.88 -3.20
CA GLU A 71 -9.35 14.16 -3.68
C GLU A 71 -7.92 13.96 -4.24
N GLY A 72 -7.06 13.30 -3.47
CA GLY A 72 -5.70 12.99 -3.91
C GLY A 72 -5.66 12.03 -5.10
N TYR A 73 -6.53 11.03 -5.12
CA TYR A 73 -6.62 10.05 -6.20
C TYR A 73 -7.00 10.70 -7.53
N ARG A 74 -8.03 11.53 -7.54
CA ARG A 74 -8.46 12.29 -8.74
C ARG A 74 -7.34 13.18 -9.25
N LYS A 75 -6.60 13.81 -8.37
CA LYS A 75 -5.47 14.67 -8.72
C LYS A 75 -4.36 13.90 -9.43
N VAL A 76 -4.02 12.70 -8.93
CA VAL A 76 -3.03 11.84 -9.59
C VAL A 76 -3.53 11.39 -10.96
N MET A 77 -4.81 11.03 -11.10
CA MET A 77 -5.39 10.64 -12.38
C MET A 77 -5.37 11.80 -13.40
N ALA A 78 -5.58 13.03 -12.97
CA ALA A 78 -5.61 14.19 -13.83
C ALA A 78 -4.22 14.68 -14.25
N THR A 79 -3.24 14.62 -13.35
CA THR A 79 -1.92 15.23 -13.56
C THR A 79 -0.80 14.23 -13.78
N GLY A 80 -0.99 12.96 -13.43
CA GLY A 80 0.06 11.94 -13.41
C GLY A 80 1.08 12.12 -12.29
N GLN A 81 0.88 13.09 -11.41
CA GLN A 81 1.79 13.40 -10.33
C GLN A 81 1.08 13.28 -8.98
N SER A 82 1.67 12.47 -8.11
CA SER A 82 1.29 12.43 -6.71
C SER A 82 1.72 13.74 -6.03
N ARG A 83 0.97 14.16 -4.99
CA ARG A 83 1.39 15.21 -4.05
C ARG A 83 2.77 14.89 -3.45
N TYR A 84 3.11 13.63 -3.37
CA TYR A 84 4.37 13.10 -2.91
C TYR A 84 5.21 12.70 -4.11
N GLY A 85 6.51 12.95 -4.08
CA GLY A 85 7.43 12.61 -5.16
C GLY A 85 7.43 11.11 -5.48
N ALA A 86 7.87 10.75 -6.68
CA ALA A 86 8.03 9.34 -7.07
C ALA A 86 8.93 8.60 -6.07
N GLY A 87 8.46 7.47 -5.58
CA GLY A 87 9.18 6.66 -4.60
C GLY A 87 9.12 7.16 -3.16
N GLU A 88 8.36 8.20 -2.88
CA GLU A 88 8.15 8.64 -1.49
C GLU A 88 7.28 7.64 -0.74
N LEU A 89 7.74 7.26 0.44
CA LEU A 89 7.03 6.34 1.32
C LEU A 89 5.92 7.08 2.08
N LEU A 90 4.70 6.64 1.88
CA LEU A 90 3.53 7.16 2.56
C LEU A 90 3.19 6.31 3.78
N SER A 91 2.73 6.94 4.86
CA SER A 91 2.28 6.25 6.06
C SER A 91 0.88 6.70 6.42
N VAL A 92 -0.07 5.77 6.44
CA VAL A 92 -1.49 6.05 6.67
C VAL A 92 -2.15 4.93 7.48
N PRO A 93 -3.27 5.24 8.17
CA PRO A 93 -4.14 4.19 8.71
C PRO A 93 -4.88 3.46 7.60
N GLY A 94 -5.04 2.16 7.76
CA GLY A 94 -5.89 1.31 6.92
C GLY A 94 -6.96 0.61 7.73
N LEU A 95 -7.79 -0.17 7.04
CA LEU A 95 -8.92 -0.91 7.62
C LEU A 95 -8.87 -2.36 7.14
N ARG A 96 -8.95 -3.30 8.09
CA ARG A 96 -9.12 -4.73 7.78
C ARG A 96 -10.60 -5.07 7.61
N ARG A 97 -10.85 -6.22 7.02
CA ARG A 97 -12.23 -6.75 6.84
C ARG A 97 -13.01 -6.84 8.14
N ASP A 98 -12.37 -7.19 9.25
CA ASP A 98 -13.02 -7.28 10.57
C ASP A 98 -13.29 -5.92 11.24
N GLY A 99 -12.93 -4.82 10.56
CA GLY A 99 -13.07 -3.46 11.07
C GLY A 99 -11.92 -2.98 11.94
N SER A 100 -10.91 -3.83 12.21
CA SER A 100 -9.75 -3.42 12.99
C SER A 100 -8.84 -2.49 12.18
N PRO A 101 -8.25 -1.46 12.84
CA PRO A 101 -7.32 -0.56 12.18
C PRO A 101 -5.95 -1.20 12.01
N LEU A 102 -5.21 -0.76 11.00
CA LEU A 102 -3.81 -1.07 10.83
C LEU A 102 -3.05 0.17 10.36
N SER A 103 -1.74 0.15 10.54
CA SER A 103 -0.83 1.17 10.00
C SER A 103 -0.14 0.61 8.75
N ILE A 104 -0.21 1.36 7.67
CA ILE A 104 0.32 0.96 6.36
C ILE A 104 1.39 1.94 5.94
N GLU A 105 2.53 1.43 5.49
CA GLU A 105 3.47 2.16 4.64
C GLU A 105 3.32 1.67 3.21
N PHE A 106 3.32 2.59 2.26
CA PHE A 106 3.15 2.22 0.86
C PHE A 106 3.81 3.19 -0.11
N THR A 107 4.08 2.70 -1.29
CA THR A 107 4.47 3.47 -2.46
C THR A 107 3.43 3.27 -3.55
N ILE A 108 3.26 4.26 -4.41
CA ILE A 108 2.35 4.20 -5.54
C ILE A 108 3.10 4.47 -6.84
N ALA A 109 2.62 3.86 -7.91
CA ALA A 109 3.08 4.14 -9.26
C ALA A 109 1.88 4.18 -10.23
N PRO A 110 1.85 5.13 -11.15
CA PRO A 110 0.80 5.16 -12.17
C PRO A 110 0.98 4.01 -13.15
N ILE A 111 -0.14 3.45 -13.60
CA ILE A 111 -0.20 2.46 -14.67
C ILE A 111 -0.56 3.18 -15.96
N HIS A 112 0.29 3.03 -16.98
CA HIS A 112 0.09 3.66 -18.28
C HIS A 112 -0.41 2.64 -19.32
N SER A 113 -1.29 3.09 -20.20
CA SER A 113 -1.65 2.36 -21.41
C SER A 113 -0.49 2.36 -22.41
N GLU A 114 -0.61 1.60 -23.49
CA GLU A 114 0.36 1.61 -24.58
C GLU A 114 0.48 3.00 -25.24
N GLN A 115 -0.57 3.82 -25.18
CA GLN A 115 -0.59 5.19 -25.67
C GLN A 115 -0.04 6.22 -24.66
N GLY A 116 0.40 5.77 -23.48
CA GLY A 116 0.96 6.62 -22.44
C GLY A 116 -0.06 7.32 -21.53
N GLU A 117 -1.34 7.01 -21.66
CA GLU A 117 -2.39 7.53 -20.77
C GLU A 117 -2.38 6.81 -19.43
N ILE A 118 -2.66 7.53 -18.34
CA ILE A 118 -2.82 6.93 -17.03
C ILE A 118 -4.16 6.21 -16.96
N ILE A 119 -4.12 4.91 -16.74
CA ILE A 119 -5.30 4.04 -16.65
C ILE A 119 -5.61 3.58 -15.24
N GLY A 120 -4.71 3.81 -14.31
CA GLY A 120 -4.87 3.43 -12.91
C GLY A 120 -3.60 3.63 -12.10
N LEU A 121 -3.62 3.08 -10.90
CA LEU A 121 -2.49 3.07 -9.96
C LEU A 121 -2.20 1.66 -9.48
N VAL A 122 -0.94 1.38 -9.20
CA VAL A 122 -0.52 0.24 -8.39
C VAL A 122 0.08 0.75 -7.07
N ALA A 123 -0.32 0.15 -5.97
CA ALA A 123 0.25 0.39 -4.65
C ALA A 123 0.95 -0.87 -4.15
N VAL A 124 2.15 -0.69 -3.63
CA VAL A 124 2.88 -1.73 -2.88
C VAL A 124 2.87 -1.32 -1.42
N MET A 125 2.23 -2.13 -0.59
CA MET A 125 1.89 -1.78 0.79
C MET A 125 2.48 -2.79 1.77
N ARG A 126 2.89 -2.26 2.92
CA ARG A 126 3.41 -3.05 4.04
C ARG A 126 2.64 -2.74 5.30
N ASP A 127 2.26 -3.78 6.03
CA ASP A 127 1.68 -3.65 7.36
C ASP A 127 2.80 -3.37 8.38
N VAL A 128 2.78 -2.18 8.96
CA VAL A 128 3.77 -1.72 9.94
C VAL A 128 3.12 -1.49 11.31
N THR A 129 1.96 -2.09 11.56
CA THR A 129 1.19 -1.91 12.79
C THR A 129 2.03 -2.25 14.03
N ALA A 130 2.72 -3.39 14.04
CA ALA A 130 3.55 -3.82 15.16
C ALA A 130 4.68 -2.81 15.44
N ARG A 131 5.36 -2.33 14.40
CA ARG A 131 6.43 -1.33 14.53
C ARG A 131 5.90 0.02 14.99
N PHE A 132 4.74 0.42 14.50
CA PHE A 132 4.08 1.67 14.90
C PHE A 132 3.70 1.65 16.39
N GLU A 133 3.07 0.57 16.85
CA GLU A 133 2.70 0.39 18.26
C GLU A 133 3.93 0.34 19.17
N GLU A 134 4.99 -0.33 18.76
CA GLU A 134 6.26 -0.38 19.49
C GLU A 134 6.87 1.02 19.63
N THR A 135 6.95 1.77 18.54
CA THR A 135 7.49 3.14 18.56
C THR A 135 6.67 4.06 19.47
N LYS A 136 5.34 3.95 19.43
CA LYS A 136 4.42 4.70 20.27
C LYS A 136 4.66 4.40 21.74
N ARG A 137 4.79 3.12 22.09
CA ARG A 137 5.08 2.67 23.46
C ARG A 137 6.41 3.22 23.96
N LEU A 138 7.47 3.13 23.17
CA LEU A 138 8.79 3.62 23.51
C LEU A 138 8.79 5.15 23.73
N ARG A 139 8.09 5.91 22.90
CA ARG A 139 7.94 7.36 23.08
C ARG A 139 7.21 7.72 24.37
N GLN A 140 6.17 6.96 24.74
CA GLN A 140 5.45 7.16 26.00
C GLN A 140 6.36 6.88 27.22
N GLN A 141 7.17 5.82 27.15
CA GLN A 141 8.14 5.51 28.19
C GLN A 141 9.19 6.60 28.35
N LEU A 142 9.71 7.15 27.26
CA LEU A 142 10.67 8.26 27.31
C LEU A 142 10.07 9.53 27.95
N ARG A 143 8.82 9.84 27.68
CA ARG A 143 8.11 10.99 28.27
C ARG A 143 7.87 10.82 29.77
N ALA A 144 7.74 9.58 30.23
CA ALA A 144 7.51 9.26 31.65
C ALA A 144 8.81 9.24 32.48
N LEU A 145 9.99 9.29 31.85
CA LEU A 145 11.27 9.39 32.57
C LEU A 145 11.37 10.75 33.24
N PRO A 146 11.74 10.80 34.58
CA PRO A 146 11.98 12.05 35.25
C PRO A 146 13.15 12.78 34.55
N ALA A 147 13.03 14.11 34.43
CA ALA A 147 14.14 14.92 34.00
C ALA A 147 15.35 14.59 34.90
N ARG A 148 16.50 14.25 34.31
CA ARG A 148 17.75 14.12 35.08
C ARG A 148 17.96 15.45 35.76
N GLY A 149 17.85 15.43 37.10
CA GLY A 149 18.26 16.56 37.90
C GLY A 149 19.71 16.85 37.57
N ASP A 150 19.96 18.05 37.15
CA ASP A 150 21.29 18.63 37.05
C ASP A 150 21.74 18.89 38.49
N ASP A 151 22.27 17.85 39.14
CA ASP A 151 23.02 18.03 40.39
C ASP A 151 24.42 18.43 39.97
N GLY A 152 24.62 19.78 39.87
CA GLY A 152 25.90 20.42 39.76
C GLY A 152 26.69 20.42 41.06
#